data_e6c49dbb6c98b2003341b1c2408e8766
#
_entry.id   e6c49dbb6c98b2003341b1c2408e8766
#
_cell.length_a   1.000
_cell.length_b   1.000
_cell.length_c   1.000
_cell.angle_alpha   90.00
_cell.angle_beta   90.00
_cell.angle_gamma   90.00
#
_symmetry.space_group_name_H-M   'P 1'
#
loop_
_entity.id
_entity.type
_entity.pdbx_description
1 polymer ?
#
loop_
_entity_poly.entity_id
_entity_poly.type
_entity_poly.pdbx_seq_one_letter_code
_entity_poly.pdbx_strand_id
1 'polypeptide(L)'
;GWGGVTPDRGGAKDRRMVHEDSIRNAYVSMFMTDETARYFARRYKLDEDAVSRILVASRGNHRVIADFMARLRSEKSKRGGLDLLQRISAKDLRDVTLEVLMDHMQSRMCKNADHFRRYVRNPRVSNEILTPYKGFFKKAVSKEDAEAYKAEPMKLVAWVAQNIRVDNDCNLGGAPISPEGVWKARVADAHSRDIFFVSMARSMAIPARINGVTGKVQLIGDDGAMDVDLNHHPEEPVFMAEGIASKGKLVASYKPIRSLDNPKYYSHFTLS
;
A
#
# COMPACT_ATOMS: atom_id res chain seq x y z
N GLY A 1 0.98 -76.07 -26.41
CA GLY A 1 1.41 -75.08 -25.37
C GLY A 1 1.04 -73.65 -25.76
N TRP A 2 0.03 -73.13 -25.16
CA TRP A 2 -0.31 -71.67 -25.32
C TRP A 2 0.53 -70.90 -24.30
N GLY A 3 1.56 -70.23 -24.74
CA GLY A 3 2.30 -69.28 -23.96
C GLY A 3 1.56 -67.96 -23.93
N GLY A 4 0.80 -67.68 -22.88
CA GLY A 4 0.19 -66.41 -22.64
C GLY A 4 1.30 -65.42 -22.22
N VAL A 5 1.59 -64.41 -23.06
CA VAL A 5 2.41 -63.28 -22.70
C VAL A 5 1.57 -62.39 -21.77
N THR A 6 1.85 -62.43 -20.49
CA THR A 6 1.32 -61.45 -19.52
C THR A 6 1.90 -60.09 -19.83
N PRO A 7 1.10 -59.06 -20.11
CA PRO A 7 1.64 -57.73 -20.33
C PRO A 7 2.27 -57.25 -19.02
N ASP A 8 3.48 -56.75 -19.16
CA ASP A 8 4.26 -56.14 -18.07
C ASP A 8 3.52 -54.93 -17.51
N ARG A 9 2.68 -55.11 -16.50
CA ARG A 9 1.98 -54.06 -15.76
C ARG A 9 2.87 -53.34 -14.75
N GLY A 10 4.08 -53.84 -14.50
CA GLY A 10 5.04 -53.24 -13.58
C GLY A 10 5.65 -51.94 -14.13
N GLY A 11 6.14 -52.00 -15.36
CA GLY A 11 6.84 -50.85 -15.95
C GLY A 11 5.99 -49.62 -16.24
N ALA A 12 4.66 -49.75 -16.34
CA ALA A 12 3.75 -48.63 -16.48
C ALA A 12 3.43 -47.98 -15.11
N LYS A 13 3.31 -48.79 -14.05
CA LYS A 13 3.17 -48.30 -12.67
C LYS A 13 4.44 -47.59 -12.19
N ASP A 14 5.61 -48.13 -12.44
CA ASP A 14 6.86 -47.54 -12.05
C ASP A 14 7.12 -46.20 -12.75
N ARG A 15 6.79 -46.10 -14.02
CA ARG A 15 6.90 -44.83 -14.77
C ARG A 15 5.94 -43.78 -14.26
N ARG A 16 4.72 -44.11 -13.84
CA ARG A 16 3.78 -43.19 -13.21
C ARG A 16 4.28 -42.72 -11.85
N MET A 17 4.74 -43.63 -11.00
CA MET A 17 5.31 -43.26 -9.70
C MET A 17 6.52 -42.35 -9.83
N VAL A 18 7.45 -42.61 -10.72
CA VAL A 18 8.62 -41.74 -10.97
C VAL A 18 8.19 -40.41 -11.49
N HIS A 19 7.17 -40.33 -12.32
CA HIS A 19 6.64 -39.03 -12.81
C HIS A 19 5.91 -38.25 -11.72
N GLU A 20 5.09 -38.90 -10.89
CA GLU A 20 4.41 -38.30 -9.75
C GLU A 20 5.42 -37.80 -8.69
N ASP A 21 6.45 -38.58 -8.41
CA ASP A 21 7.53 -38.21 -7.51
C ASP A 21 8.37 -37.03 -8.07
N SER A 22 8.57 -36.98 -9.37
CA SER A 22 9.24 -35.87 -10.04
C SER A 22 8.43 -34.57 -9.94
N ILE A 23 7.10 -34.63 -10.16
CA ILE A 23 6.20 -33.52 -10.00
C ILE A 23 6.14 -33.07 -8.53
N ARG A 24 6.03 -34.03 -7.59
CA ARG A 24 6.04 -33.75 -6.16
C ARG A 24 7.35 -33.07 -5.74
N ASN A 25 8.49 -33.60 -6.17
CA ASN A 25 9.81 -33.03 -5.84
C ASN A 25 9.99 -31.63 -6.46
N ALA A 26 9.51 -31.43 -7.69
CA ALA A 26 9.50 -30.10 -8.31
C ALA A 26 8.62 -29.13 -7.51
N TYR A 27 7.45 -29.57 -7.06
CA TYR A 27 6.52 -28.76 -6.26
C TYR A 27 7.12 -28.43 -4.89
N VAL A 28 7.72 -29.41 -4.20
CA VAL A 28 8.39 -29.20 -2.90
C VAL A 28 9.59 -28.29 -3.04
N SER A 29 10.37 -28.37 -4.13
CA SER A 29 11.50 -27.47 -4.40
C SER A 29 11.08 -26.03 -4.69
N MET A 30 9.79 -25.76 -4.97
CA MET A 30 9.24 -24.41 -5.10
C MET A 30 9.02 -23.72 -3.76
N PHE A 31 9.11 -24.43 -2.63
CA PHE A 31 8.92 -23.88 -1.30
C PHE A 31 10.21 -23.97 -0.48
N MET A 32 10.40 -22.99 0.40
CA MET A 32 11.51 -22.98 1.35
C MET A 32 11.13 -23.76 2.61
N THR A 33 12.02 -24.65 3.06
CA THR A 33 11.86 -25.35 4.35
C THR A 33 12.35 -24.47 5.50
N ASP A 34 11.90 -24.76 6.74
CA ASP A 34 12.37 -24.08 7.94
C ASP A 34 13.91 -24.19 8.09
N GLU A 35 14.48 -25.37 7.89
CA GLU A 35 15.91 -25.59 7.98
C GLU A 35 16.70 -24.74 6.99
N THR A 36 16.28 -24.74 5.72
CA THR A 36 16.93 -23.93 4.67
C THR A 36 16.80 -22.44 4.93
N ALA A 37 15.64 -22.00 5.43
CA ALA A 37 15.40 -20.60 5.80
C ALA A 37 16.33 -20.16 6.95
N ARG A 38 16.51 -21.00 7.99
CA ARG A 38 17.43 -20.71 9.10
C ARG A 38 18.89 -20.68 8.66
N TYR A 39 19.29 -21.60 7.78
CA TYR A 39 20.62 -21.55 7.18
C TYR A 39 20.85 -20.24 6.41
N PHE A 40 19.90 -19.80 5.62
CA PHE A 40 19.94 -18.51 4.92
C PHE A 40 20.08 -17.35 5.94
N ALA A 41 19.28 -17.34 7.00
CA ALA A 41 19.32 -16.31 8.03
C ALA A 41 20.72 -16.20 8.68
N ARG A 42 21.33 -17.31 9.04
CA ARG A 42 22.70 -17.34 9.59
C ARG A 42 23.72 -16.77 8.62
N ARG A 43 23.63 -17.16 7.35
CA ARG A 43 24.55 -16.68 6.31
C ARG A 43 24.50 -15.15 6.14
N TYR A 44 23.33 -14.56 6.23
CA TYR A 44 23.12 -13.11 6.08
C TYR A 44 23.09 -12.34 7.42
N LYS A 45 23.32 -13.03 8.53
CA LYS A 45 23.27 -12.47 9.89
C LYS A 45 21.93 -11.77 10.17
N LEU A 46 20.86 -12.48 9.93
CA LEU A 46 19.47 -12.06 10.16
C LEU A 46 18.86 -12.88 11.30
N ASP A 47 17.75 -12.40 11.86
CA ASP A 47 16.99 -13.15 12.88
C ASP A 47 16.40 -14.43 12.28
N GLU A 48 16.80 -15.59 12.83
CA GLU A 48 16.44 -16.90 12.28
C GLU A 48 14.93 -17.19 12.35
N ASP A 49 14.27 -16.82 13.45
CA ASP A 49 12.84 -17.08 13.62
C ASP A 49 11.99 -16.18 12.71
N ALA A 50 12.36 -14.91 12.60
CA ALA A 50 11.68 -13.98 11.71
C ALA A 50 11.83 -14.41 10.23
N VAL A 51 13.06 -14.72 9.82
CA VAL A 51 13.36 -15.15 8.43
C VAL A 51 12.67 -16.44 8.10
N SER A 52 12.68 -17.43 9.00
CA SER A 52 11.97 -18.70 8.77
C SER A 52 10.48 -18.48 8.55
N ARG A 53 9.82 -17.76 9.45
CA ARG A 53 8.38 -17.45 9.28
C ARG A 53 8.07 -16.77 7.95
N ILE A 54 8.88 -15.78 7.56
CA ILE A 54 8.67 -15.01 6.34
C ILE A 54 8.89 -15.88 5.11
N LEU A 55 10.02 -16.58 5.01
CA LEU A 55 10.37 -17.37 3.82
C LEU A 55 9.44 -18.56 3.63
N VAL A 56 9.06 -19.24 4.71
CA VAL A 56 8.08 -20.35 4.63
C VAL A 56 6.70 -19.81 4.22
N ALA A 57 6.26 -18.69 4.76
CA ALA A 57 4.99 -18.08 4.41
C ALA A 57 4.94 -17.56 2.96
N SER A 58 6.08 -17.16 2.40
CA SER A 58 6.19 -16.66 1.02
C SER A 58 6.00 -17.73 -0.05
N ARG A 59 6.07 -19.02 0.31
CA ARG A 59 5.90 -20.18 -0.57
C ARG A 59 6.75 -20.05 -1.85
N GLY A 60 6.11 -20.14 -3.03
CA GLY A 60 6.79 -20.05 -4.33
C GLY A 60 7.52 -18.72 -4.59
N ASN A 61 7.17 -17.64 -3.87
CA ASN A 61 7.82 -16.33 -3.97
C ASN A 61 9.08 -16.18 -3.08
N HIS A 62 9.52 -17.25 -2.42
CA HIS A 62 10.65 -17.22 -1.49
C HIS A 62 11.94 -16.68 -2.13
N ARG A 63 12.15 -16.88 -3.43
CA ARG A 63 13.33 -16.38 -4.15
C ARG A 63 13.37 -14.85 -4.19
N VAL A 64 12.24 -14.21 -4.44
CA VAL A 64 12.11 -12.74 -4.42
C VAL A 64 12.37 -12.20 -3.02
N ILE A 65 11.77 -12.81 -2.01
CA ILE A 65 11.94 -12.40 -0.61
C ILE A 65 13.39 -12.61 -0.15
N ALA A 66 14.01 -13.73 -0.49
CA ALA A 66 15.41 -14.01 -0.17
C ALA A 66 16.36 -13.02 -0.89
N ASP A 67 16.11 -12.71 -2.16
CA ASP A 67 16.90 -11.70 -2.89
C ASP A 67 16.79 -10.31 -2.25
N PHE A 68 15.59 -9.92 -1.85
CA PHE A 68 15.41 -8.69 -1.08
C PHE A 68 16.20 -8.68 0.23
N MET A 69 16.10 -9.74 1.04
CA MET A 69 16.85 -9.86 2.29
C MET A 69 18.36 -9.83 2.10
N ALA A 70 18.87 -10.48 1.06
CA ALA A 70 20.30 -10.51 0.73
C ALA A 70 20.87 -9.11 0.38
N ARG A 71 20.03 -8.18 -0.03
CA ARG A 71 20.40 -6.79 -0.33
C ARG A 71 20.48 -5.90 0.92
N LEU A 72 20.00 -6.36 2.07
CA LEU A 72 20.03 -5.61 3.33
C LEU A 72 21.42 -5.68 3.96
N ARG A 73 22.26 -4.68 3.70
CA ARG A 73 23.69 -4.69 4.07
C ARG A 73 23.96 -4.18 5.48
N SER A 74 23.31 -3.10 5.90
CA SER A 74 23.51 -2.49 7.21
C SER A 74 22.54 -3.04 8.24
N GLU A 75 22.88 -2.97 9.53
CA GLU A 75 21.99 -3.36 10.63
C GLU A 75 20.67 -2.57 10.61
N LYS A 76 20.73 -1.30 10.21
CA LYS A 76 19.53 -0.47 10.04
C LYS A 76 18.64 -1.00 8.91
N SER A 77 19.22 -1.35 7.75
CA SER A 77 18.47 -1.89 6.63
C SER A 77 17.91 -3.28 6.93
N LYS A 78 18.65 -4.14 7.62
CA LYS A 78 18.19 -5.47 8.06
C LYS A 78 16.95 -5.37 8.97
N ARG A 79 17.04 -4.57 10.04
CA ARG A 79 15.89 -4.33 10.93
C ARG A 79 14.71 -3.73 10.18
N GLY A 80 14.96 -2.74 9.32
CA GLY A 80 13.92 -2.10 8.52
C GLY A 80 13.26 -3.05 7.53
N GLY A 81 14.04 -3.86 6.84
CA GLY A 81 13.54 -4.83 5.86
C GLY A 81 12.75 -5.98 6.51
N LEU A 82 13.25 -6.53 7.61
CA LEU A 82 12.50 -7.55 8.35
C LEU A 82 11.19 -7.00 8.93
N ASP A 83 11.20 -5.80 9.50
CA ASP A 83 9.97 -5.15 9.98
C ASP A 83 8.97 -4.91 8.82
N LEU A 84 9.44 -4.52 7.64
CA LEU A 84 8.58 -4.39 6.45
C LEU A 84 7.92 -5.72 6.10
N LEU A 85 8.71 -6.79 5.97
CA LEU A 85 8.23 -8.12 5.61
C LEU A 85 7.29 -8.74 6.65
N GLN A 86 7.51 -8.49 7.94
CA GLN A 86 6.64 -8.96 9.01
C GLN A 86 5.26 -8.28 9.03
N ARG A 87 5.14 -7.09 8.42
CA ARG A 87 3.88 -6.33 8.34
C ARG A 87 3.06 -6.63 7.10
N ILE A 88 3.68 -7.23 6.09
CA ILE A 88 2.96 -7.66 4.89
C ILE A 88 2.19 -8.94 5.21
N SER A 89 0.99 -9.08 4.64
CA SER A 89 0.19 -10.29 4.80
C SER A 89 0.86 -11.50 4.15
N ALA A 90 0.51 -12.70 4.60
CA ALA A 90 0.97 -13.93 3.95
C ALA A 90 0.59 -13.99 2.46
N LYS A 91 -0.55 -13.42 2.09
CA LYS A 91 -0.96 -13.27 0.69
C LYS A 91 0.03 -12.39 -0.07
N ASP A 92 0.34 -11.22 0.48
CA ASP A 92 1.25 -10.28 -0.18
C ASP A 92 2.68 -10.80 -0.27
N LEU A 93 3.15 -11.56 0.74
CA LEU A 93 4.44 -12.24 0.67
C LEU A 93 4.56 -13.20 -0.53
N ARG A 94 3.45 -13.78 -0.98
CA ARG A 94 3.42 -14.70 -2.12
C ARG A 94 3.43 -14.00 -3.47
N ASP A 95 3.03 -12.74 -3.53
CA ASP A 95 2.79 -12.01 -4.78
C ASP A 95 3.68 -10.77 -4.96
N VAL A 96 4.28 -10.23 -3.87
CA VAL A 96 5.07 -9.01 -3.92
C VAL A 96 6.31 -9.16 -4.80
N THR A 97 6.61 -8.10 -5.56
CA THR A 97 7.81 -8.03 -6.39
C THR A 97 8.99 -7.41 -5.63
N LEU A 98 10.20 -7.71 -6.09
CA LEU A 98 11.42 -7.08 -5.55
C LEU A 98 11.38 -5.55 -5.69
N GLU A 99 10.86 -5.06 -6.82
CA GLU A 99 10.73 -3.62 -7.09
C GLU A 99 9.86 -2.93 -6.04
N VAL A 100 8.70 -3.52 -5.70
CA VAL A 100 7.81 -2.99 -4.65
C VAL A 100 8.51 -2.95 -3.30
N LEU A 101 9.19 -4.03 -2.91
CA LEU A 101 9.90 -4.07 -1.62
C LEU A 101 11.01 -3.01 -1.54
N MET A 102 11.81 -2.88 -2.60
CA MET A 102 12.88 -1.89 -2.67
C MET A 102 12.35 -0.46 -2.66
N ASP A 103 11.24 -0.20 -3.34
CA ASP A 103 10.58 1.11 -3.37
C ASP A 103 10.11 1.52 -1.97
N HIS A 104 9.42 0.62 -1.27
CA HIS A 104 8.90 0.92 0.07
C HIS A 104 10.01 1.00 1.14
N MET A 105 11.17 0.39 0.93
CA MET A 105 12.33 0.61 1.79
C MET A 105 12.89 2.04 1.72
N GLN A 106 12.65 2.76 0.64
CA GLN A 106 13.08 4.16 0.46
C GLN A 106 12.12 5.17 1.09
N SER A 107 11.13 4.72 1.86
CA SER A 107 10.18 5.61 2.54
C SER A 107 10.88 6.60 3.45
N ARG A 108 10.47 7.87 3.36
CA ARG A 108 10.95 8.91 4.27
C ARG A 108 10.36 8.74 5.66
N MET A 109 11.16 8.96 6.68
CA MET A 109 10.72 8.93 8.07
C MET A 109 9.72 10.06 8.36
N CYS A 110 8.70 9.77 9.17
CA CYS A 110 7.92 10.76 9.90
C CYS A 110 8.39 10.82 11.37
N LYS A 111 7.86 11.76 12.15
CA LYS A 111 8.31 11.97 13.54
C LYS A 111 8.14 10.74 14.43
N ASN A 112 6.98 10.08 14.34
CA ASN A 112 6.66 8.91 15.15
C ASN A 112 7.10 7.62 14.44
N ALA A 113 7.97 6.84 15.09
CA ALA A 113 8.52 5.60 14.51
C ALA A 113 7.46 4.50 14.32
N ASP A 114 6.43 4.41 15.18
CA ASP A 114 5.36 3.44 15.01
C ASP A 114 4.42 3.85 13.86
N HIS A 115 4.06 5.13 13.78
CA HIS A 115 3.31 5.66 12.64
C HIS A 115 4.07 5.48 11.32
N PHE A 116 5.39 5.67 11.33
CA PHE A 116 6.23 5.40 10.16
C PHE A 116 6.08 3.96 9.69
N ARG A 117 6.23 3.00 10.59
CA ARG A 117 6.17 1.58 10.25
C ARG A 117 4.80 1.16 9.73
N ARG A 118 3.72 1.62 10.40
CA ARG A 118 2.35 1.19 10.10
C ARG A 118 1.69 1.97 8.96
N TYR A 119 1.90 3.27 8.91
CA TYR A 119 1.09 4.20 8.13
C TYR A 119 1.87 5.01 7.09
N VAL A 120 3.18 4.78 6.98
CA VAL A 120 4.04 5.38 5.95
C VAL A 120 4.74 4.31 5.15
N ARG A 121 5.54 3.43 5.76
CA ARG A 121 6.34 2.44 5.04
C ARG A 121 5.54 1.25 4.54
N ASN A 122 4.46 0.88 5.20
CA ASN A 122 3.61 -0.24 4.80
C ASN A 122 3.10 -0.05 3.36
N PRO A 123 3.37 -0.99 2.43
CA PRO A 123 2.94 -0.87 1.04
C PRO A 123 1.43 -1.02 0.86
N ARG A 124 0.78 -1.84 1.69
CA ARG A 124 -0.64 -2.17 1.60
C ARG A 124 -1.51 -1.04 2.15
N VAL A 125 -2.48 -0.59 1.37
CA VAL A 125 -3.50 0.37 1.81
C VAL A 125 -4.83 -0.33 2.07
N SER A 126 -5.32 -1.12 1.10
CA SER A 126 -6.58 -1.85 1.18
C SER A 126 -6.49 -3.20 0.45
N ASN A 127 -7.13 -3.35 -0.67
CA ASN A 127 -7.19 -4.59 -1.46
C ASN A 127 -6.59 -4.45 -2.87
N GLU A 128 -5.80 -3.41 -3.10
CA GLU A 128 -5.12 -3.15 -4.37
C GLU A 128 -4.01 -4.16 -4.65
N ILE A 129 -3.57 -4.23 -5.90
CA ILE A 129 -2.30 -4.85 -6.26
C ILE A 129 -1.18 -3.94 -5.78
N LEU A 130 -0.17 -4.50 -5.08
CA LEU A 130 0.97 -3.72 -4.60
C LEU A 130 1.80 -3.17 -5.76
N THR A 131 2.10 -1.88 -5.72
CA THR A 131 2.86 -1.16 -6.74
C THR A 131 3.97 -0.31 -6.12
N PRO A 132 5.04 0.02 -6.86
CA PRO A 132 6.13 0.87 -6.38
C PRO A 132 5.76 2.36 -6.49
N TYR A 133 4.71 2.79 -5.81
CA TYR A 133 4.17 4.13 -5.92
C TYR A 133 5.02 5.24 -5.28
N LYS A 134 5.92 4.89 -4.35
CA LYS A 134 6.72 5.92 -3.65
C LYS A 134 7.72 6.60 -4.56
N GLY A 135 8.45 5.82 -5.35
CA GLY A 135 9.35 6.34 -6.36
C GLY A 135 8.63 7.14 -7.43
N PHE A 136 7.42 6.71 -7.81
CA PHE A 136 6.58 7.44 -8.74
C PHE A 136 6.21 8.83 -8.20
N PHE A 137 5.59 8.93 -7.03
CA PHE A 137 5.17 10.23 -6.47
C PHE A 137 6.34 11.13 -6.10
N LYS A 138 7.50 10.57 -5.73
CA LYS A 138 8.71 11.36 -5.51
C LYS A 138 9.16 12.13 -6.75
N LYS A 139 8.86 11.60 -7.96
CA LYS A 139 9.16 12.25 -9.24
C LYS A 139 8.02 13.13 -9.72
N ALA A 140 6.78 12.72 -9.47
CA ALA A 140 5.57 13.37 -9.98
C ALA A 140 5.17 14.63 -9.18
N VAL A 141 5.50 14.68 -7.89
CA VAL A 141 5.17 15.81 -7.00
C VAL A 141 6.42 16.66 -6.80
N SER A 142 6.27 17.99 -6.92
CA SER A 142 7.37 18.92 -6.66
C SER A 142 7.80 18.85 -5.18
N LYS A 143 9.05 19.22 -4.90
CA LYS A 143 9.53 19.28 -3.50
C LYS A 143 8.75 20.30 -2.68
N GLU A 144 8.42 21.43 -3.28
CA GLU A 144 7.66 22.51 -2.65
C GLU A 144 6.25 22.04 -2.27
N ASP A 145 5.54 21.38 -3.19
CA ASP A 145 4.22 20.83 -2.90
C ASP A 145 4.29 19.72 -1.84
N ALA A 146 5.27 18.83 -1.92
CA ALA A 146 5.45 17.78 -0.93
C ALA A 146 5.69 18.31 0.49
N GLU A 147 6.51 19.35 0.65
CA GLU A 147 6.72 19.99 1.95
C GLU A 147 5.48 20.78 2.40
N ALA A 148 4.76 21.43 1.48
CA ALA A 148 3.50 22.10 1.79
C ALA A 148 2.43 21.14 2.30
N TYR A 149 2.26 19.99 1.62
CA TYR A 149 1.31 18.95 2.04
C TYR A 149 1.73 18.30 3.37
N LYS A 150 3.03 18.12 3.59
CA LYS A 150 3.53 17.58 4.86
C LYS A 150 3.31 18.53 6.03
N ALA A 151 3.48 19.84 5.80
CA ALA A 151 3.22 20.87 6.81
C ALA A 151 1.72 20.99 7.11
N GLU A 152 0.87 20.87 6.09
CA GLU A 152 -0.57 21.03 6.17
C GLU A 152 -1.28 19.96 5.31
N PRO A 153 -1.51 18.75 5.88
CA PRO A 153 -2.08 17.61 5.12
C PRO A 153 -3.45 17.88 4.50
N MET A 154 -4.23 18.83 5.04
CA MET A 154 -5.52 19.22 4.47
C MET A 154 -5.39 19.85 3.09
N LYS A 155 -4.24 20.42 2.73
CA LYS A 155 -3.96 20.87 1.36
C LYS A 155 -3.93 19.71 0.37
N LEU A 156 -3.42 18.55 0.80
CA LEU A 156 -3.46 17.36 -0.03
C LEU A 156 -4.89 16.84 -0.18
N VAL A 157 -5.69 16.86 0.89
CA VAL A 157 -7.13 16.50 0.83
C VAL A 157 -7.83 17.38 -0.20
N ALA A 158 -7.66 18.68 -0.11
CA ALA A 158 -8.26 19.64 -1.05
C ALA A 158 -7.78 19.40 -2.50
N TRP A 159 -6.48 19.16 -2.67
CA TRP A 159 -5.92 18.89 -4.00
C TRP A 159 -6.54 17.62 -4.62
N VAL A 160 -6.68 16.54 -3.85
CA VAL A 160 -7.29 15.29 -4.35
C VAL A 160 -8.77 15.51 -4.69
N ALA A 161 -9.53 16.18 -3.84
CA ALA A 161 -10.93 16.50 -4.09
C ALA A 161 -11.15 17.33 -5.37
N GLN A 162 -10.22 18.25 -5.66
CA GLN A 162 -10.29 19.11 -6.87
C GLN A 162 -9.80 18.43 -8.15
N ASN A 163 -8.81 17.55 -8.04
CA ASN A 163 -8.08 17.05 -9.21
C ASN A 163 -8.43 15.62 -9.60
N ILE A 164 -9.09 14.86 -8.73
CA ILE A 164 -9.49 13.48 -9.01
C ILE A 164 -11.02 13.41 -9.07
N ARG A 165 -11.54 13.31 -10.29
CA ARG A 165 -12.98 13.15 -10.51
C ARG A 165 -13.42 11.73 -10.12
N VAL A 166 -14.48 11.61 -9.35
CA VAL A 166 -15.07 10.31 -9.01
C VAL A 166 -16.05 9.89 -10.09
N ASP A 167 -15.86 8.68 -10.59
CA ASP A 167 -16.74 8.01 -11.53
C ASP A 167 -16.75 6.51 -11.21
N ASN A 168 -17.77 6.05 -10.51
CA ASN A 168 -17.85 4.66 -10.07
C ASN A 168 -18.11 3.67 -11.21
N ASP A 169 -18.51 4.15 -12.37
CA ASP A 169 -18.72 3.34 -13.57
C ASP A 169 -17.43 3.13 -14.37
N CYS A 170 -16.38 3.88 -14.09
CA CYS A 170 -15.10 3.75 -14.80
C CYS A 170 -14.32 2.48 -14.46
N ASN A 171 -14.70 1.77 -13.39
CA ASN A 171 -14.02 0.57 -12.90
C ASN A 171 -14.99 -0.62 -12.71
N LEU A 172 -15.54 -1.11 -13.80
CA LEU A 172 -16.48 -2.25 -13.78
C LEU A 172 -15.83 -3.58 -13.38
N GLY A 173 -14.49 -3.69 -13.46
CA GLY A 173 -13.75 -4.90 -13.12
C GLY A 173 -13.55 -5.15 -11.62
N GLY A 174 -13.91 -4.18 -10.76
CA GLY A 174 -13.87 -4.29 -9.31
C GLY A 174 -12.47 -4.30 -8.66
N ALA A 175 -11.38 -4.47 -9.44
CA ALA A 175 -10.02 -4.35 -8.93
C ALA A 175 -9.64 -2.86 -8.83
N PRO A 176 -9.06 -2.40 -7.71
CA PRO A 176 -8.67 -1.01 -7.56
C PRO A 176 -7.68 -0.56 -8.65
N ILE A 177 -7.89 0.65 -9.18
CA ILE A 177 -6.95 1.30 -10.10
C ILE A 177 -5.67 1.64 -9.32
N SER A 178 -4.51 1.41 -9.92
CA SER A 178 -3.23 1.73 -9.27
C SER A 178 -3.09 3.23 -8.97
N PRO A 179 -2.36 3.63 -7.93
CA PRO A 179 -2.13 5.04 -7.62
C PRO A 179 -1.53 5.84 -8.78
N GLU A 180 -0.61 5.25 -9.54
CA GLU A 180 -0.08 5.84 -10.77
C GLU A 180 -1.14 6.00 -11.85
N GLY A 181 -2.01 5.00 -12.02
CA GLY A 181 -3.12 5.05 -12.97
C GLY A 181 -4.11 6.17 -12.65
N VAL A 182 -4.47 6.34 -11.37
CA VAL A 182 -5.34 7.44 -10.92
C VAL A 182 -4.68 8.81 -11.16
N TRP A 183 -3.39 8.94 -10.86
CA TRP A 183 -2.64 10.17 -11.14
C TRP A 183 -2.69 10.56 -12.61
N LYS A 184 -2.48 9.60 -13.50
CA LYS A 184 -2.46 9.85 -14.96
C LYS A 184 -3.84 10.14 -15.52
N ALA A 185 -4.84 9.38 -15.10
CA ALA A 185 -6.21 9.48 -15.60
C ALA A 185 -7.00 10.65 -15.01
N ARG A 186 -6.70 11.07 -13.78
CA ARG A 186 -7.46 12.06 -13.00
C ARG A 186 -8.93 11.67 -12.79
N VAL A 187 -9.26 10.41 -13.00
CA VAL A 187 -10.59 9.81 -12.82
C VAL A 187 -10.41 8.46 -12.13
N ALA A 188 -11.24 8.17 -11.15
CA ALA A 188 -11.25 6.91 -10.44
C ALA A 188 -12.61 6.62 -9.82
N ASP A 189 -12.92 5.37 -9.53
CA ASP A 189 -13.96 5.04 -8.56
C ASP A 189 -13.57 5.54 -7.17
N ALA A 190 -14.55 5.71 -6.29
CA ALA A 190 -14.32 6.29 -4.95
C ALA A 190 -13.27 5.51 -4.15
N HIS A 191 -13.30 4.18 -4.19
CA HIS A 191 -12.34 3.35 -3.46
C HIS A 191 -10.91 3.48 -4.00
N SER A 192 -10.73 3.48 -5.32
CA SER A 192 -9.42 3.70 -5.95
C SER A 192 -8.87 5.10 -5.65
N ARG A 193 -9.73 6.14 -5.59
CA ARG A 193 -9.35 7.48 -5.16
C ARG A 193 -8.87 7.50 -3.70
N ASP A 194 -9.54 6.77 -2.82
CA ASP A 194 -9.16 6.69 -1.40
C ASP A 194 -7.80 6.01 -1.23
N ILE A 195 -7.55 4.92 -1.95
CA ILE A 195 -6.24 4.25 -2.02
C ILE A 195 -5.17 5.20 -2.58
N PHE A 196 -5.49 5.93 -3.63
CA PHE A 196 -4.61 6.93 -4.24
C PHE A 196 -4.19 8.00 -3.22
N PHE A 197 -5.15 8.59 -2.49
CA PHE A 197 -4.86 9.59 -1.46
C PHE A 197 -3.88 9.05 -0.41
N VAL A 198 -4.16 7.88 0.14
CA VAL A 198 -3.30 7.27 1.17
C VAL A 198 -1.90 6.98 0.61
N SER A 199 -1.80 6.47 -0.62
CA SER A 199 -0.53 6.17 -1.27
C SER A 199 0.30 7.43 -1.50
N MET A 200 -0.34 8.50 -1.98
CA MET A 200 0.30 9.80 -2.18
C MET A 200 0.76 10.41 -0.85
N ALA A 201 -0.09 10.40 0.18
CA ALA A 201 0.25 10.88 1.52
C ALA A 201 1.47 10.13 2.09
N ARG A 202 1.47 8.79 2.05
CA ARG A 202 2.58 7.96 2.53
C ARG A 202 3.88 8.24 1.78
N SER A 203 3.81 8.57 0.50
CA SER A 203 4.99 8.91 -0.32
C SER A 203 5.68 10.20 0.14
N MET A 204 4.93 11.08 0.78
CA MET A 204 5.42 12.35 1.36
C MET A 204 5.66 12.27 2.87
N ALA A 205 5.73 11.07 3.43
CA ALA A 205 5.89 10.81 4.86
C ALA A 205 4.74 11.34 5.74
N ILE A 206 3.54 11.44 5.17
CA ILE A 206 2.32 11.78 5.89
C ILE A 206 1.63 10.47 6.28
N PRO A 207 1.50 10.13 7.58
CA PRO A 207 0.86 8.92 8.02
C PRO A 207 -0.64 8.93 7.68
N ALA A 208 -1.07 7.91 6.93
CA ALA A 208 -2.46 7.79 6.47
C ALA A 208 -2.88 6.32 6.33
N ARG A 209 -4.18 6.07 6.44
CA ARG A 209 -4.78 4.74 6.25
C ARG A 209 -6.22 4.83 5.75
N ILE A 210 -6.72 3.72 5.24
CA ILE A 210 -8.16 3.43 5.22
C ILE A 210 -8.44 2.59 6.46
N ASN A 211 -9.40 3.01 7.28
CA ASN A 211 -9.80 2.24 8.46
C ASN A 211 -10.52 0.96 8.01
N GLY A 212 -9.99 -0.20 8.41
CA GLY A 212 -10.52 -1.50 7.97
C GLY A 212 -11.92 -1.83 8.48
N VAL A 213 -12.40 -1.13 9.51
CA VAL A 213 -13.75 -1.34 10.09
C VAL A 213 -14.75 -0.38 9.48
N THR A 214 -14.42 0.91 9.41
CA THR A 214 -15.33 1.97 8.97
C THR A 214 -15.23 2.26 7.47
N GLY A 215 -14.16 1.85 6.80
CA GLY A 215 -13.85 2.20 5.41
C GLY A 215 -13.45 3.66 5.20
N LYS A 216 -13.37 4.46 6.27
CA LYS A 216 -13.03 5.88 6.18
C LYS A 216 -11.53 6.07 5.97
N VAL A 217 -11.19 7.07 5.16
CA VAL A 217 -9.82 7.55 5.01
C VAL A 217 -9.44 8.36 6.25
N GLN A 218 -8.25 8.10 6.78
CA GLN A 218 -7.75 8.76 7.98
C GLN A 218 -6.33 9.26 7.81
N LEU A 219 -6.07 10.46 8.30
CA LEU A 219 -4.75 10.97 8.63
C LEU A 219 -4.42 10.59 10.08
N ILE A 220 -3.16 10.25 10.35
CA ILE A 220 -2.72 9.82 11.67
C ILE A 220 -1.76 10.87 12.23
N GLY A 221 -2.22 11.61 13.22
CA GLY A 221 -1.45 12.60 13.97
C GLY A 221 -1.01 12.10 15.33
N ASP A 222 -0.34 12.97 16.09
CA ASP A 222 0.10 12.66 17.45
C ASP A 222 -1.09 12.48 18.40
N ASP A 223 -2.20 13.17 18.13
CA ASP A 223 -3.46 13.09 18.92
C ASP A 223 -4.38 11.94 18.47
N GLY A 224 -3.98 11.16 17.46
CA GLY A 224 -4.74 10.02 16.98
C GLY A 224 -5.14 10.08 15.51
N ALA A 225 -6.18 9.32 15.15
CA ALA A 225 -6.69 9.23 13.80
C ALA A 225 -7.77 10.29 13.55
N MET A 226 -7.65 11.02 12.48
CA MET A 226 -8.62 12.01 12.01
C MET A 226 -9.23 11.54 10.69
N ASP A 227 -10.56 11.41 10.64
CA ASP A 227 -11.29 11.11 9.42
C ASP A 227 -11.18 12.28 8.44
N VAL A 228 -10.98 11.99 7.16
CA VAL A 228 -10.96 12.98 6.09
C VAL A 228 -12.02 12.67 5.04
N ASP A 229 -12.69 13.69 4.56
CA ASP A 229 -13.67 13.59 3.48
C ASP A 229 -13.06 14.10 2.17
N LEU A 230 -12.84 13.18 1.24
CA LEU A 230 -12.32 13.49 -0.09
C LEU A 230 -13.43 13.92 -1.08
N ASN A 231 -14.69 13.88 -0.69
CA ASN A 231 -15.82 14.39 -1.49
C ASN A 231 -16.07 15.87 -1.23
N HIS A 232 -15.39 16.44 -0.23
CA HIS A 232 -15.60 17.82 0.13
C HIS A 232 -15.13 18.75 -0.99
N HIS A 233 -16.08 19.47 -1.59
CA HIS A 233 -15.76 20.56 -2.51
C HIS A 233 -15.25 21.75 -1.70
N PRO A 234 -14.13 22.36 -2.10
CA PRO A 234 -13.56 23.53 -1.36
C PRO A 234 -14.47 24.76 -1.37
N GLU A 235 -15.62 24.69 -2.01
CA GLU A 235 -16.65 25.73 -2.02
C GLU A 235 -17.52 25.72 -0.75
N GLU A 236 -17.49 24.63 0.03
CA GLU A 236 -18.17 24.60 1.33
C GLU A 236 -17.15 24.87 2.46
N PRO A 237 -17.34 25.93 3.26
CA PRO A 237 -16.48 26.18 4.40
C PRO A 237 -16.58 25.03 5.40
N VAL A 238 -15.46 24.38 5.70
CA VAL A 238 -15.38 23.38 6.76
C VAL A 238 -15.52 24.11 8.08
N PHE A 239 -16.71 24.09 8.65
CA PHE A 239 -16.90 24.51 10.04
C PHE A 239 -16.39 23.35 10.94
N MET A 240 -15.16 23.45 11.37
CA MET A 240 -14.69 22.69 12.52
C MET A 240 -15.38 23.29 13.74
N ALA A 241 -16.41 22.65 14.19
CA ALA A 241 -17.02 22.98 15.47
C ALA A 241 -16.09 22.48 16.59
N GLU A 242 -15.05 23.24 16.90
CA GLU A 242 -14.37 23.13 18.18
C GLU A 242 -15.23 23.86 19.21
N GLY A 243 -15.82 23.09 20.11
CA GLY A 243 -16.49 23.64 21.27
C GLY A 243 -15.54 24.36 22.20
N ILE A 244 -15.35 25.66 21.99
CA ILE A 244 -14.92 26.60 23.02
C ILE A 244 -15.71 27.88 22.80
N ALA A 245 -16.60 28.17 23.74
CA ALA A 245 -17.29 29.43 23.81
C ALA A 245 -16.32 30.56 24.09
N SER A 246 -15.83 31.21 23.03
CA SER A 246 -15.32 32.59 23.13
C SER A 246 -15.96 33.41 22.03
N LYS A 247 -16.54 34.52 22.41
CA LYS A 247 -17.14 35.48 21.50
C LYS A 247 -16.06 36.05 20.61
N GLY A 248 -15.81 35.45 19.46
CA GLY A 248 -14.86 35.93 18.45
C GLY A 248 -15.62 36.16 17.14
N LYS A 249 -15.31 37.26 16.47
CA LYS A 249 -15.85 37.60 15.15
C LYS A 249 -15.17 36.69 14.12
N LEU A 250 -15.90 35.71 13.54
CA LEU A 250 -15.42 34.89 12.45
C LEU A 250 -15.52 35.71 11.15
N VAL A 251 -14.40 36.04 10.53
CA VAL A 251 -14.38 36.61 9.18
C VAL A 251 -13.92 35.51 8.23
N ALA A 252 -14.88 34.89 7.53
CA ALA A 252 -14.56 33.99 6.44
C ALA A 252 -14.38 34.79 5.16
N SER A 253 -13.15 34.85 4.63
CA SER A 253 -12.89 35.41 3.30
C SER A 253 -12.83 34.28 2.30
N TYR A 254 -13.73 34.27 1.36
CA TYR A 254 -13.84 33.30 0.30
C TYR A 254 -13.44 33.94 -1.03
N LYS A 255 -12.56 33.25 -1.77
CA LYS A 255 -12.23 33.61 -3.14
C LYS A 255 -12.88 32.59 -4.06
N PRO A 256 -13.98 32.93 -4.75
CA PRO A 256 -14.65 31.95 -5.63
C PRO A 256 -13.76 31.61 -6.82
N ILE A 257 -13.53 30.32 -7.02
CA ILE A 257 -13.04 29.82 -8.30
C ILE A 257 -14.24 29.78 -9.23
N ARG A 258 -14.19 30.48 -10.35
CA ARG A 258 -15.25 30.51 -11.35
C ARG A 258 -15.51 29.09 -11.86
N SER A 259 -16.62 28.48 -11.45
CA SER A 259 -17.30 27.45 -12.22
C SER A 259 -18.08 28.12 -13.33
N LEU A 260 -17.87 27.66 -14.56
CA LEU A 260 -18.41 28.32 -15.76
C LEU A 260 -19.93 28.21 -15.91
N ASP A 261 -20.64 27.45 -15.07
CA ASP A 261 -22.04 27.08 -15.35
C ASP A 261 -23.08 27.51 -14.32
N ASN A 262 -22.74 28.22 -13.24
CA ASN A 262 -23.79 28.68 -12.34
C ASN A 262 -23.45 29.98 -11.57
N PRO A 263 -23.95 31.14 -12.04
CA PRO A 263 -23.70 32.42 -11.39
C PRO A 263 -24.46 32.64 -10.08
N LYS A 264 -25.22 31.68 -9.58
CA LYS A 264 -26.09 31.84 -8.39
C LYS A 264 -25.43 31.50 -7.06
N TYR A 265 -24.18 31.07 -7.01
CA TYR A 265 -23.49 30.71 -5.77
C TYR A 265 -22.55 31.78 -5.23
N TYR A 266 -22.88 33.05 -5.42
CA TYR A 266 -22.21 34.14 -4.73
C TYR A 266 -23.03 34.51 -3.48
N SER A 267 -22.75 33.88 -2.38
CA SER A 267 -23.33 34.29 -1.11
C SER A 267 -22.24 34.75 -0.19
N HIS A 268 -22.27 36.03 0.12
CA HIS A 268 -21.57 36.56 1.28
C HIS A 268 -22.52 36.41 2.47
N PHE A 269 -22.08 35.71 3.51
CA PHE A 269 -22.82 35.79 4.77
C PHE A 269 -21.93 36.37 5.85
N THR A 270 -22.54 37.24 6.61
CA THR A 270 -21.98 37.74 7.84
C THR A 270 -22.72 37.10 8.98
N LEU A 271 -22.02 36.37 9.83
CA LEU A 271 -22.57 35.89 11.10
C LEU A 271 -22.29 36.98 12.14
N SER A 272 -23.33 37.54 12.69
CA SER A 272 -23.27 38.51 13.83
C SER A 272 -23.57 37.73 15.14
#